data_407cd5a09f47703d86833a9b8597059b
#
_entry.id   407cd5a09f47703d86833a9b8597059b
#
_cell.length_a   1.000
_cell.length_b   1.000
_cell.length_c   1.000
_cell.angle_alpha   90.00
_cell.angle_beta   90.00
_cell.angle_gamma   90.00
#
_symmetry.space_group_name_H-M   'P 1'
#
loop_
_entity.id
_entity.type
_entity.pdbx_description
1 polymer ?
#
loop_
_entity_poly.entity_id
_entity_poly.type
_entity_poly.pdbx_seq_one_letter_code
_entity_poly.pdbx_strand_id
1 'polypeptide(L)'
;MLITSLPIFMLIVLFGGTSFEQVGWTFAVTLMTCVAAGSLGAIVALWREKTFQTLALVAMGIVFWLGLCEGIGLAGPVVAGFTGAEIAGAMSPIRTIMAASHPTVSSTWSFSVLPFLLLSSFISVLLCGVAIWKVRYWNPSRDVRSGQPSSEEAEASVNHHLNVVVARVGAADAAA
;
A
#
# COMPACT_ATOMS: atom_id res chain seq x y z
N MET A 1 -14.30 2.29 4.36
CA MET A 1 -14.56 3.22 3.25
C MET A 1 -15.29 2.53 2.08
N LEU A 2 -14.76 1.47 1.44
CA LEU A 2 -15.43 0.77 0.33
C LEU A 2 -16.80 0.19 0.71
N ILE A 3 -16.95 -0.39 1.90
CA ILE A 3 -18.23 -0.95 2.39
C ILE A 3 -19.28 0.15 2.59
N THR A 4 -18.86 1.35 2.97
CA THR A 4 -19.75 2.50 3.18
C THR A 4 -20.32 3.05 1.86
N SER A 5 -19.64 2.82 0.72
CA SER A 5 -20.15 3.21 -0.61
C SER A 5 -21.18 2.24 -1.18
N LEU A 6 -21.29 1.04 -0.61
CA LEU A 6 -22.18 -0.01 -1.09
C LEU A 6 -23.67 0.39 -1.12
N PRO A 7 -24.25 1.05 -0.07
CA PRO A 7 -25.64 1.51 -0.12
C PRO A 7 -25.87 2.56 -1.20
N ILE A 8 -24.88 3.41 -1.51
CA ILE A 8 -25.00 4.42 -2.58
C ILE A 8 -25.07 3.72 -3.94
N PHE A 9 -24.22 2.70 -4.19
CA PHE A 9 -24.27 1.91 -5.42
C PHE A 9 -25.59 1.14 -5.56
N MET A 10 -26.13 0.60 -4.46
CA MET A 10 -27.44 -0.05 -4.46
C MET A 10 -28.55 0.91 -4.86
N LEU A 11 -28.48 2.15 -4.41
CA LEU A 11 -29.43 3.19 -4.74
C LEU A 11 -29.37 3.55 -6.23
N ILE A 12 -28.17 3.64 -6.82
CA ILE A 12 -27.95 3.88 -8.26
C ILE A 12 -28.52 2.74 -9.10
N VAL A 13 -28.33 1.49 -8.69
CA VAL A 13 -28.90 0.32 -9.35
C VAL A 13 -30.43 0.35 -9.29
N LEU A 14 -31.01 0.74 -8.16
CA LEU A 14 -32.46 0.84 -7.98
C LEU A 14 -33.09 1.89 -8.91
N PHE A 15 -32.36 2.98 -9.21
CA PHE A 15 -32.79 3.97 -10.21
C PHE A 15 -32.64 3.52 -11.66
N GLY A 16 -32.14 2.29 -11.89
CA GLY A 16 -32.07 1.68 -13.24
C GLY A 16 -30.95 2.23 -14.13
N GLY A 17 -29.99 2.97 -13.57
CA GLY A 17 -28.88 3.57 -14.36
C GLY A 17 -27.76 2.60 -14.70
N THR A 18 -27.59 1.50 -13.94
CA THR A 18 -26.50 0.52 -14.10
C THR A 18 -26.97 -0.89 -13.77
N SER A 19 -26.38 -1.92 -14.37
CA SER A 19 -26.68 -3.28 -14.00
C SER A 19 -25.94 -3.67 -12.70
N PHE A 20 -26.54 -4.59 -11.95
CA PHE A 20 -25.94 -5.10 -10.70
C PHE A 20 -24.57 -5.73 -10.96
N GLU A 21 -24.39 -6.35 -12.10
CA GLU A 21 -23.16 -6.98 -12.56
C GLU A 21 -22.04 -5.95 -12.79
N GLN A 22 -22.35 -4.80 -13.40
CA GLN A 22 -21.40 -3.69 -13.60
C GLN A 22 -20.88 -3.15 -12.29
N VAL A 23 -21.77 -2.94 -11.33
CA VAL A 23 -21.39 -2.47 -9.98
C VAL A 23 -20.48 -3.48 -9.32
N GLY A 24 -20.79 -4.79 -9.44
CA GLY A 24 -19.96 -5.86 -8.89
C GLY A 24 -18.54 -5.86 -9.47
N TRP A 25 -18.40 -5.76 -10.78
CA TRP A 25 -17.10 -5.73 -11.45
C TRP A 25 -16.30 -4.47 -11.11
N THR A 26 -16.93 -3.30 -11.10
CA THR A 26 -16.28 -2.04 -10.73
C THR A 26 -15.79 -2.09 -9.29
N PHE A 27 -16.59 -2.67 -8.39
CA PHE A 27 -16.21 -2.85 -6.99
C PHE A 27 -15.02 -3.81 -6.86
N ALA A 28 -15.02 -4.93 -7.58
CA ALA A 28 -13.94 -5.91 -7.56
C ALA A 28 -12.62 -5.31 -8.07
N VAL A 29 -12.65 -4.56 -9.18
CA VAL A 29 -11.47 -3.88 -9.74
C VAL A 29 -10.93 -2.85 -8.74
N THR A 30 -11.80 -2.04 -8.14
CA THR A 30 -11.40 -1.03 -7.16
C THR A 30 -10.78 -1.67 -5.93
N LEU A 31 -11.37 -2.73 -5.41
CA LEU A 31 -10.86 -3.47 -4.26
C LEU A 31 -9.48 -4.05 -4.55
N MET A 32 -9.28 -4.69 -5.70
CA MET A 32 -7.99 -5.25 -6.11
C MET A 32 -6.94 -4.17 -6.31
N THR A 33 -7.30 -3.02 -6.87
CA THR A 33 -6.39 -1.88 -7.02
C THR A 33 -5.96 -1.34 -5.65
N CYS A 34 -6.88 -1.24 -4.69
CA CYS A 34 -6.57 -0.82 -3.32
C CYS A 34 -5.63 -1.81 -2.61
N VAL A 35 -5.85 -3.11 -2.79
CA VAL A 35 -5.00 -4.16 -2.19
C VAL A 35 -3.60 -4.12 -2.81
N ALA A 36 -3.49 -3.97 -4.14
CA ALA A 36 -2.22 -3.86 -4.83
C ALA A 36 -1.44 -2.60 -4.40
N ALA A 37 -2.09 -1.45 -4.34
CA ALA A 37 -1.48 -0.20 -3.88
C ALA A 37 -1.05 -0.28 -2.41
N GLY A 38 -1.87 -0.89 -1.56
CA GLY A 38 -1.56 -1.11 -0.15
C GLY A 38 -0.36 -2.03 0.07
N SER A 39 -0.26 -3.12 -0.69
CA SER A 39 0.89 -4.04 -0.62
C SER A 39 2.19 -3.38 -1.10
N LEU A 40 2.11 -2.54 -2.13
CA LEU A 40 3.24 -1.72 -2.59
C LEU A 40 3.68 -0.73 -1.51
N GLY A 41 2.72 -0.02 -0.89
CA GLY A 41 2.99 0.90 0.21
C GLY A 41 3.64 0.23 1.41
N ALA A 42 3.19 -0.97 1.78
CA ALA A 42 3.76 -1.76 2.87
C ALA A 42 5.22 -2.13 2.61
N ILE A 43 5.58 -2.56 1.39
CA ILE A 43 6.97 -2.87 1.03
C ILE A 43 7.86 -1.63 1.10
N VAL A 44 7.41 -0.51 0.52
CA VAL A 44 8.21 0.73 0.52
C VAL A 44 8.40 1.24 1.95
N ALA A 45 7.37 1.10 2.83
CA ALA A 45 7.46 1.46 4.23
C ALA A 45 8.52 0.63 4.99
N LEU A 46 8.70 -0.64 4.63
CA LEU A 46 9.76 -1.51 5.19
C LEU A 46 11.19 -1.12 4.76
N TRP A 47 11.33 -0.34 3.69
CA TRP A 47 12.63 0.06 3.17
C TRP A 47 13.11 1.43 3.65
N ARG A 48 12.20 2.26 4.17
CA ARG A 48 12.50 3.64 4.55
C ARG A 48 12.00 3.97 5.94
N GLU A 49 12.87 4.52 6.77
CA GLU A 49 12.54 4.98 8.14
C GLU A 49 11.74 6.30 8.14
N LYS A 50 11.80 7.08 7.06
CA LYS A 50 11.15 8.40 6.99
C LYS A 50 9.81 8.33 6.24
N THR A 51 8.72 8.49 6.94
CA THR A 51 7.32 8.37 6.48
C THR A 51 6.99 9.28 5.28
N PHE A 52 7.50 10.51 5.25
CA PHE A 52 7.23 11.45 4.16
C PHE A 52 7.87 11.00 2.83
N GLN A 53 9.10 10.51 2.89
CA GLN A 53 9.80 10.02 1.69
C GLN A 53 9.13 8.75 1.15
N THR A 54 8.61 7.91 2.02
CA THR A 54 7.87 6.69 1.67
C THR A 54 6.59 7.05 0.90
N LEU A 55 5.81 8.00 1.41
CA LEU A 55 4.57 8.44 0.77
C LEU A 55 4.84 9.05 -0.61
N ALA A 56 5.83 9.92 -0.73
CA ALA A 56 6.22 10.54 -2.00
C ALA A 56 6.67 9.49 -3.03
N LEU A 57 7.44 8.49 -2.60
CA LEU A 57 7.97 7.45 -3.46
C LEU A 57 6.87 6.50 -3.95
N VAL A 58 5.90 6.16 -3.08
CA VAL A 58 4.73 5.34 -3.45
C VAL A 58 3.85 6.11 -4.44
N ALA A 59 3.56 7.39 -4.18
CA ALA A 59 2.77 8.23 -5.08
C ALA A 59 3.44 8.35 -6.46
N MET A 60 4.74 8.64 -6.49
CA MET A 60 5.52 8.71 -7.72
C MET A 60 5.51 7.36 -8.47
N GLY A 61 5.66 6.24 -7.74
CA GLY A 61 5.60 4.89 -8.30
C GLY A 61 4.25 4.57 -8.96
N ILE A 62 3.14 4.96 -8.34
CA ILE A 62 1.80 4.77 -8.89
C ILE A 62 1.61 5.62 -10.15
N VAL A 63 2.00 6.90 -10.12
CA VAL A 63 1.91 7.79 -11.29
C VAL A 63 2.77 7.27 -12.43
N PHE A 64 4.00 6.84 -12.14
CA PHE A 64 4.89 6.26 -13.13
C PHE A 64 4.29 4.97 -13.74
N TRP A 65 3.72 4.08 -12.91
CA TRP A 65 3.07 2.86 -13.37
C TRP A 65 1.88 3.16 -14.31
N LEU A 66 1.02 4.10 -13.94
CA LEU A 66 -0.10 4.52 -14.79
C LEU A 66 0.38 5.11 -16.11
N GLY A 67 1.39 5.97 -16.08
CA GLY A 67 2.00 6.54 -17.27
C GLY A 67 2.63 5.50 -18.20
N LEU A 68 3.28 4.50 -17.62
CA LEU A 68 3.87 3.38 -18.36
C LEU A 68 2.79 2.53 -19.04
N CYS A 69 1.69 2.22 -18.35
CA CYS A 69 0.56 1.50 -18.92
C CYS A 69 -0.08 2.25 -20.10
N GLU A 70 -0.28 3.58 -19.96
CA GLU A 70 -0.81 4.39 -21.04
C GLU A 70 0.18 4.50 -22.20
N GLY A 71 1.48 4.61 -21.94
CA GLY A 71 2.53 4.60 -22.95
C GLY A 71 2.58 3.32 -23.76
N ILE A 72 2.44 2.16 -23.12
CA ILE A 72 2.34 0.85 -23.80
C ILE A 72 1.08 0.80 -24.69
N GLY A 73 -0.04 1.36 -24.21
CA GLY A 73 -1.28 1.43 -24.98
C GLY A 73 -1.17 2.23 -26.25
N LEU A 74 -0.27 3.21 -26.31
CA LEU A 74 0.00 4.03 -27.51
C LEU A 74 1.03 3.41 -28.45
N ALA A 75 1.84 2.46 -27.98
CA ALA A 75 2.95 1.89 -28.75
C ALA A 75 2.56 0.94 -29.89
N GLY A 76 1.26 0.61 -30.03
CA GLY A 76 0.76 -0.26 -31.11
C GLY A 76 1.08 -1.75 -30.91
N PRO A 77 1.24 -2.55 -31.98
CA PRO A 77 1.47 -3.99 -31.89
C PRO A 77 2.86 -4.27 -31.28
N VAL A 78 2.90 -4.84 -30.08
CA VAL A 78 4.14 -4.98 -29.33
C VAL A 78 4.77 -6.35 -29.40
N VAL A 79 4.01 -7.45 -29.24
CA VAL A 79 4.57 -8.81 -29.23
C VAL A 79 3.49 -9.87 -29.51
N ALA A 80 3.82 -10.88 -30.32
CA ALA A 80 3.10 -12.15 -30.43
C ALA A 80 1.59 -12.06 -30.70
N GLY A 81 1.14 -11.07 -31.46
CA GLY A 81 -0.27 -10.95 -31.84
C GLY A 81 -1.16 -10.20 -30.83
N PHE A 82 -0.61 -9.76 -29.72
CA PHE A 82 -1.31 -8.87 -28.78
C PHE A 82 -1.07 -7.41 -29.13
N THR A 83 -2.16 -6.64 -29.14
CA THR A 83 -2.08 -5.19 -29.33
C THR A 83 -1.65 -4.52 -28.02
N GLY A 84 -0.88 -3.43 -28.11
CA GLY A 84 -0.49 -2.65 -26.93
C GLY A 84 -1.69 -2.20 -26.09
N ALA A 85 -2.85 -1.99 -26.74
CA ALA A 85 -4.11 -1.64 -26.08
C ALA A 85 -4.66 -2.78 -25.22
N GLU A 86 -4.53 -4.03 -25.64
CA GLU A 86 -4.95 -5.20 -24.86
C GLU A 86 -4.06 -5.41 -23.63
N ILE A 87 -2.73 -5.28 -23.80
CA ILE A 87 -1.77 -5.36 -22.70
C ILE A 87 -2.01 -4.23 -21.70
N ALA A 88 -2.18 -3.01 -22.20
CA ALA A 88 -2.49 -1.86 -21.34
C ALA A 88 -3.84 -2.03 -20.63
N GLY A 89 -4.85 -2.61 -21.30
CA GLY A 89 -6.14 -2.95 -20.69
C GLY A 89 -6.01 -3.94 -19.53
N ALA A 90 -5.13 -4.93 -19.66
CA ALA A 90 -4.88 -5.93 -18.62
C ALA A 90 -4.03 -5.39 -17.45
N MET A 91 -3.29 -4.30 -17.64
CA MET A 91 -2.36 -3.74 -16.63
C MET A 91 -2.84 -2.41 -16.02
N SER A 92 -3.68 -1.64 -16.74
CA SER A 92 -4.16 -0.33 -16.30
C SER A 92 -5.49 -0.43 -15.56
N PRO A 93 -5.56 -0.06 -14.29
CA PRO A 93 -6.82 -0.02 -13.55
C PRO A 93 -7.83 0.96 -14.15
N ILE A 94 -7.35 2.06 -14.76
CA ILE A 94 -8.21 3.09 -15.36
C ILE A 94 -8.96 2.51 -16.57
N ARG A 95 -8.26 1.82 -17.47
CA ARG A 95 -8.88 1.19 -18.65
C ARG A 95 -9.82 0.07 -18.26
N THR A 96 -9.45 -0.70 -17.23
CA THR A 96 -10.29 -1.77 -16.71
C THR A 96 -11.59 -1.24 -16.08
N ILE A 97 -11.52 -0.12 -15.33
CA ILE A 97 -12.72 0.53 -14.78
C ILE A 97 -13.58 1.11 -15.89
N MET A 98 -12.99 1.74 -16.90
CA MET A 98 -13.74 2.23 -18.09
C MET A 98 -14.41 1.07 -18.83
N ALA A 99 -13.72 -0.03 -19.03
CA ALA A 99 -14.30 -1.23 -19.63
C ALA A 99 -15.43 -1.83 -18.78
N ALA A 100 -15.31 -1.82 -17.46
CA ALA A 100 -16.33 -2.29 -16.54
C ALA A 100 -17.57 -1.36 -16.49
N SER A 101 -17.39 -0.05 -16.70
CA SER A 101 -18.49 0.92 -16.67
C SER A 101 -19.28 1.04 -17.98
N HIS A 102 -18.70 0.62 -19.13
CA HIS A 102 -19.33 0.65 -20.43
C HIS A 102 -19.54 -0.75 -20.99
N PRO A 103 -20.69 -1.38 -20.76
CA PRO A 103 -20.96 -2.72 -21.29
C PRO A 103 -21.35 -2.62 -22.76
N THR A 104 -20.41 -2.38 -23.65
CA THR A 104 -20.62 -2.56 -25.06
C THR A 104 -20.32 -4.00 -25.41
N VAL A 105 -21.42 -4.79 -25.52
CA VAL A 105 -21.52 -6.05 -26.27
C VAL A 105 -20.41 -7.10 -26.04
N SER A 106 -20.69 -7.99 -25.12
CA SER A 106 -20.56 -9.47 -25.17
C SER A 106 -19.21 -10.19 -25.25
N SER A 107 -18.10 -9.67 -25.70
CA SER A 107 -16.86 -10.46 -25.78
C SER A 107 -15.60 -9.80 -25.20
N THR A 108 -15.57 -8.49 -25.12
CA THR A 108 -14.43 -7.69 -24.63
C THR A 108 -14.35 -7.65 -23.09
N TRP A 109 -15.44 -7.95 -22.41
CA TRP A 109 -15.56 -7.94 -20.95
C TRP A 109 -14.64 -8.92 -20.26
N SER A 110 -14.68 -10.16 -20.70
CA SER A 110 -13.87 -11.23 -20.13
C SER A 110 -12.38 -11.02 -20.40
N PHE A 111 -12.04 -10.38 -21.52
CA PHE A 111 -10.66 -10.24 -21.97
C PHE A 111 -9.88 -9.13 -21.24
N SER A 112 -10.54 -8.09 -20.71
CA SER A 112 -9.85 -6.99 -20.01
C SER A 112 -9.92 -7.09 -18.49
N VAL A 113 -11.07 -7.44 -17.94
CA VAL A 113 -11.31 -7.39 -16.49
C VAL A 113 -10.71 -8.60 -15.76
N LEU A 114 -10.93 -9.80 -16.31
CA LEU A 114 -10.38 -11.03 -15.73
C LEU A 114 -8.85 -11.06 -15.67
N PRO A 115 -8.11 -10.80 -16.76
CA PRO A 115 -6.66 -10.80 -16.71
C PRO A 115 -6.10 -9.72 -15.78
N PHE A 116 -6.76 -8.56 -15.69
CA PHE A 116 -6.37 -7.53 -14.71
C PHE A 116 -6.53 -8.03 -13.27
N LEU A 117 -7.67 -8.65 -12.91
CA LEU A 117 -7.89 -9.18 -11.58
C LEU A 117 -6.89 -10.28 -11.22
N LEU A 118 -6.61 -11.19 -12.16
CA LEU A 118 -5.63 -12.26 -11.94
C LEU A 118 -4.21 -11.69 -11.78
N LEU A 119 -3.80 -10.78 -12.66
CA LEU A 119 -2.49 -10.17 -12.63
C LEU A 119 -2.30 -9.33 -11.36
N SER A 120 -3.28 -8.49 -11.01
CA SER A 120 -3.26 -7.65 -9.81
C SER A 120 -3.24 -8.49 -8.53
N SER A 121 -4.02 -9.57 -8.48
CA SER A 121 -4.01 -10.53 -7.37
C SER A 121 -2.66 -11.22 -7.24
N PHE A 122 -2.09 -11.69 -8.34
CA PHE A 122 -0.78 -12.34 -8.37
C PHE A 122 0.32 -11.38 -7.88
N ILE A 123 0.37 -10.16 -8.41
CA ILE A 123 1.33 -9.14 -7.99
C ILE A 123 1.15 -8.83 -6.49
N SER A 124 -0.08 -8.68 -6.01
CA SER A 124 -0.35 -8.39 -4.61
C SER A 124 0.13 -9.51 -3.68
N VAL A 125 -0.14 -10.77 -4.03
CA VAL A 125 0.32 -11.93 -3.26
C VAL A 125 1.85 -12.01 -3.27
N LEU A 126 2.48 -11.76 -4.41
CA LEU A 126 3.93 -11.76 -4.54
C LEU A 126 4.58 -10.67 -3.68
N LEU A 127 4.02 -9.45 -3.73
CA LEU A 127 4.47 -8.32 -2.91
C LEU A 127 4.29 -8.61 -1.41
N CYS A 128 3.14 -9.16 -0.99
CA CYS A 128 2.93 -9.57 0.39
C CYS A 128 3.91 -10.67 0.81
N GLY A 129 4.17 -11.65 -0.06
CA GLY A 129 5.16 -12.71 0.19
C GLY A 129 6.57 -12.15 0.42
N VAL A 130 6.99 -11.22 -0.44
CA VAL A 130 8.28 -10.52 -0.29
C VAL A 130 8.34 -9.71 1.00
N ALA A 131 7.25 -9.02 1.36
CA ALA A 131 7.16 -8.26 2.60
C ALA A 131 7.30 -9.18 3.83
N ILE A 132 6.58 -10.29 3.86
CA ILE A 132 6.64 -11.29 4.95
C ILE A 132 8.04 -11.91 5.04
N TRP A 133 8.62 -12.28 3.91
CA TRP A 133 9.97 -12.84 3.86
C TRP A 133 11.00 -11.87 4.40
N LYS A 134 10.91 -10.59 4.02
CA LYS A 134 11.82 -9.56 4.50
C LYS A 134 11.66 -9.27 5.98
N VAL A 135 10.43 -9.19 6.51
CA VAL A 135 10.17 -9.01 7.95
C VAL A 135 10.72 -10.20 8.74
N ARG A 136 10.59 -11.41 8.21
CA ARG A 136 11.09 -12.62 8.88
C ARG A 136 12.62 -12.69 8.90
N TYR A 137 13.27 -12.16 7.85
CA TYR A 137 14.75 -12.15 7.77
C TYR A 137 15.35 -11.00 8.57
N TRP A 138 14.66 -9.85 8.63
CA TRP A 138 15.06 -8.67 9.37
C TRP A 138 14.26 -8.61 10.66
N ASN A 139 14.80 -9.14 11.74
CA ASN A 139 14.16 -9.10 13.05
C ASN A 139 14.44 -7.73 13.73
N PRO A 140 13.61 -6.69 13.55
CA PRO A 140 13.83 -5.35 14.10
C PRO A 140 13.71 -5.30 15.63
N SER A 141 13.23 -6.40 16.25
CA SER A 141 13.07 -6.46 17.71
C SER A 141 14.39 -6.49 18.48
N ARG A 142 15.53 -6.64 17.81
CA ARG A 142 16.85 -6.54 18.46
C ARG A 142 17.31 -5.09 18.63
N ASP A 143 16.99 -4.19 17.69
CA ASP A 143 17.49 -2.82 17.76
C ASP A 143 16.71 -1.95 18.76
N VAL A 144 15.42 -2.24 18.99
CA VAL A 144 14.60 -1.51 19.96
C VAL A 144 15.00 -1.87 21.40
N ARG A 145 15.52 -3.07 21.66
CA ARG A 145 15.98 -3.50 22.98
C ARG A 145 17.37 -2.97 23.34
N SER A 146 18.22 -2.69 22.36
CA SER A 146 19.57 -2.18 22.61
C SER A 146 19.62 -0.67 22.87
N GLY A 147 18.56 0.08 22.55
CA GLY A 147 18.47 1.51 22.76
C GLY A 147 17.63 1.96 23.97
N GLN A 148 16.91 1.03 24.61
CA GLN A 148 16.24 1.33 25.88
C GLN A 148 17.19 0.97 27.02
N PRO A 149 17.66 1.97 27.80
CA PRO A 149 18.43 1.65 29.00
C PRO A 149 17.58 0.71 29.84
N SER A 150 18.18 -0.38 30.30
CA SER A 150 17.50 -1.32 31.20
C SER A 150 16.96 -0.51 32.38
N SER A 151 15.79 -0.94 32.89
CA SER A 151 15.20 -0.28 34.07
C SER A 151 16.22 -0.11 35.19
N GLU A 152 17.16 -1.03 35.33
CA GLU A 152 18.28 -0.96 36.26
C GLU A 152 19.27 0.16 35.95
N GLU A 153 19.60 0.41 34.66
CA GLU A 153 20.49 1.56 34.27
C GLU A 153 19.79 2.90 34.46
N ALA A 154 18.48 2.97 34.21
CA ALA A 154 17.69 4.16 34.47
C ALA A 154 17.60 4.45 35.97
N GLU A 155 17.36 3.45 36.82
CA GLU A 155 17.36 3.59 38.28
C GLU A 155 18.76 3.90 38.83
N ALA A 156 19.82 3.29 38.30
CA ALA A 156 21.20 3.59 38.69
C ALA A 156 21.57 5.05 38.37
N SER A 157 21.15 5.54 37.20
CA SER A 157 21.40 6.96 36.84
C SER A 157 20.63 7.96 37.72
N VAL A 158 19.38 7.64 38.05
CA VAL A 158 18.58 8.46 39.00
C VAL A 158 19.20 8.46 40.40
N ASN A 159 19.60 7.30 40.91
CA ASN A 159 20.23 7.16 42.19
C ASN A 159 21.60 7.88 42.25
N HIS A 160 22.38 7.84 41.18
CA HIS A 160 23.61 8.58 41.06
C HIS A 160 23.38 10.09 41.11
N HIS A 161 22.39 10.62 40.39
CA HIS A 161 22.02 12.01 40.44
C HIS A 161 21.53 12.46 41.82
N LEU A 162 20.71 11.66 42.49
CA LEU A 162 20.24 11.93 43.84
C LEU A 162 21.38 12.01 44.85
N ASN A 163 22.32 11.07 44.78
CA ASN A 163 23.48 11.05 45.66
C ASN A 163 24.39 12.27 45.47
N VAL A 164 24.58 12.72 44.23
CA VAL A 164 25.35 13.94 43.92
C VAL A 164 24.67 15.19 44.48
N VAL A 165 23.35 15.28 44.38
CA VAL A 165 22.57 16.40 44.93
C VAL A 165 22.62 16.42 46.45
N VAL A 166 22.44 15.28 47.12
CA VAL A 166 22.49 15.15 48.56
C VAL A 166 23.89 15.53 49.11
N ALA A 167 24.96 15.07 48.42
CA ALA A 167 26.32 15.41 48.78
C ALA A 167 26.61 16.93 48.68
N ARG A 168 26.06 17.60 47.66
CA ARG A 168 26.18 19.05 47.49
C ARG A 168 25.44 19.82 48.58
N VAL A 169 24.23 19.43 48.92
CA VAL A 169 23.44 20.07 49.97
C VAL A 169 24.13 19.91 51.34
N GLY A 170 24.57 18.67 51.64
CA GLY A 170 25.29 18.43 52.89
C GLY A 170 26.62 19.20 53.00
N ALA A 171 27.32 19.43 51.92
CA ALA A 171 28.54 20.25 51.91
C ALA A 171 28.25 21.76 52.08
N ALA A 172 27.09 22.23 51.60
CA ALA A 172 26.67 23.61 51.80
C ALA A 172 26.28 23.92 53.26
N ASP A 173 25.57 22.97 53.92
CA ASP A 173 25.18 23.07 55.33
C ASP A 173 26.38 23.00 56.31
N ALA A 174 27.44 22.29 55.91
CA ALA A 174 28.64 22.18 56.72
C ALA A 174 29.56 23.42 56.62
N ALA A 175 29.34 24.30 55.67
CA ALA A 175 30.12 25.53 55.43
C ALA A 175 29.46 26.79 55.96
N ALA A 176 28.23 26.71 56.48
CA ALA A 176 27.47 27.80 57.10
C ALA A 176 27.61 27.75 58.62
#